data_1e1bf64e261e256bd0d2ff17d1dd599b
#
_entry.id   1e1bf64e261e256bd0d2ff17d1dd599b
#
_cell.length_a   1.000
_cell.length_b   1.000
_cell.length_c   1.000
_cell.angle_alpha   90.00
_cell.angle_beta   90.00
_cell.angle_gamma   90.00
#
_symmetry.space_group_name_H-M   'P 1'
#
loop_
_entity.id
_entity.type
_entity.pdbx_description
1 polymer ?
#
loop_
_entity_poly.entity_id
_entity_poly.type
_entity_poly.pdbx_seq_one_letter_code
_entity_poly.pdbx_strand_id
1 'polypeptide(L)'
;MKPGLRHILPWLVLAAACCVPAQRAGVERPVSEPAPVRVRLLFAGDVMQHFPQVTAARCGDGFDYRGVFAYLRRRFHAADLVVVNLETTLTRTDRYTGYPCFRSPVALADALRDAGVDVAVLA
;
A
#
# COMPACT_ATOMS: atom_id res chain seq x y z
N MET A 1 22.85 67.58 81.22
CA MET A 1 23.76 66.87 80.30
C MET A 1 22.93 66.01 79.34
N LYS A 2 22.85 66.38 78.04
CA LYS A 2 22.11 65.69 76.99
C LYS A 2 23.13 65.15 76.02
N PRO A 3 23.05 63.90 75.60
CA PRO A 3 23.71 63.48 74.33
C PRO A 3 22.73 63.37 73.18
N GLY A 4 23.23 63.68 72.04
CA GLY A 4 22.63 63.98 70.77
C GLY A 4 22.03 62.87 70.03
N LEU A 5 21.10 63.35 69.29
CA LEU A 5 20.32 62.60 68.24
C LEU A 5 21.16 62.43 66.98
N ARG A 6 21.53 61.20 66.70
CA ARG A 6 22.18 60.84 65.42
C ARG A 6 21.11 60.39 64.45
N HIS A 7 20.91 61.16 63.42
CA HIS A 7 20.04 60.86 62.32
C HIS A 7 20.59 59.70 61.45
N ILE A 8 19.86 58.61 61.46
CA ILE A 8 20.14 57.48 60.54
C ILE A 8 19.25 57.68 59.34
N LEU A 9 19.84 58.07 58.24
CA LEU A 9 19.17 58.14 56.94
C LEU A 9 18.94 56.73 56.39
N PRO A 10 17.73 56.28 56.04
CA PRO A 10 17.55 55.01 55.38
C PRO A 10 17.89 55.17 53.89
N TRP A 11 18.83 54.41 53.44
CA TRP A 11 19.14 54.24 52.03
C TRP A 11 18.01 53.48 51.35
N LEU A 12 17.23 54.18 50.52
CA LEU A 12 16.22 53.61 49.63
C LEU A 12 16.95 53.01 48.46
N VAL A 13 17.22 51.68 48.50
CA VAL A 13 17.68 50.94 47.34
C VAL A 13 16.51 50.68 46.41
N LEU A 14 16.44 51.45 45.35
CA LEU A 14 15.46 51.27 44.26
C LEU A 14 15.93 50.07 43.43
N ALA A 15 15.39 48.86 43.68
CA ALA A 15 15.58 47.70 42.84
C ALA A 15 14.77 47.88 41.57
N ALA A 16 15.40 48.32 40.48
CA ALA A 16 14.84 48.27 39.16
C ALA A 16 14.73 46.80 38.71
N ALA A 17 13.53 46.25 38.82
CA ALA A 17 13.23 44.93 38.27
C ALA A 17 13.28 45.03 36.72
N CYS A 18 14.39 44.61 36.15
CA CYS A 18 14.55 44.40 34.71
C CYS A 18 13.63 43.23 34.29
N CYS A 19 12.42 43.55 33.83
CA CYS A 19 11.60 42.57 33.15
C CYS A 19 12.26 42.23 31.80
N VAL A 20 13.11 41.22 31.82
CA VAL A 20 13.58 40.57 30.60
C VAL A 20 12.39 39.72 30.09
N PRO A 21 11.83 40.00 28.90
CA PRO A 21 10.83 39.12 28.36
C PRO A 21 11.49 37.75 28.12
N ALA A 22 10.99 36.73 28.81
CA ALA A 22 11.38 35.37 28.55
C ALA A 22 11.00 35.03 27.08
N GLN A 23 11.98 35.12 26.20
CA GLN A 23 11.86 34.55 24.88
C GLN A 23 11.57 33.06 25.09
N ARG A 24 10.30 32.69 24.87
CA ARG A 24 9.94 31.29 24.72
C ARG A 24 10.73 30.78 23.53
N ALA A 25 11.84 30.11 23.76
CA ALA A 25 12.46 29.27 22.76
C ALA A 25 11.38 28.33 22.26
N GLY A 26 10.92 28.55 21.04
CA GLY A 26 10.00 27.64 20.39
C GLY A 26 10.68 26.29 20.37
N VAL A 27 10.15 25.35 21.15
CA VAL A 27 10.56 23.95 21.04
C VAL A 27 10.07 23.51 19.66
N GLU A 28 10.94 23.65 18.64
CA GLU A 28 10.73 23.00 17.38
C GLU A 28 10.67 21.51 17.68
N ARG A 29 9.45 20.97 17.65
CA ARG A 29 9.28 19.52 17.71
C ARG A 29 9.97 18.97 16.46
N PRO A 30 10.93 18.05 16.60
CA PRO A 30 11.50 17.43 15.43
C PRO A 30 10.36 16.82 14.63
N VAL A 31 10.19 17.30 13.39
CA VAL A 31 9.27 16.68 12.43
C VAL A 31 9.87 15.29 12.19
N SER A 32 9.27 14.27 12.78
CA SER A 32 9.68 12.89 12.53
C SER A 32 9.39 12.63 11.04
N GLU A 33 10.42 12.34 10.28
CA GLU A 33 10.22 11.89 8.91
C GLU A 33 9.28 10.68 8.91
N PRO A 34 8.28 10.65 8.03
CA PRO A 34 7.39 9.50 7.93
C PRO A 34 8.22 8.26 7.62
N ALA A 35 7.93 7.16 8.29
CA ALA A 35 8.60 5.90 8.05
C ALA A 35 8.44 5.51 6.55
N PRO A 36 9.49 4.98 5.91
CA PRO A 36 9.41 4.60 4.51
C PRO A 36 8.32 3.54 4.31
N VAL A 37 7.41 3.79 3.38
CA VAL A 37 6.38 2.83 2.97
C VAL A 37 7.02 1.86 1.96
N ARG A 38 6.90 0.56 2.21
CA ARG A 38 7.38 -0.48 1.29
C ARG A 38 6.18 -1.13 0.61
N VAL A 39 6.18 -1.11 -0.71
CA VAL A 39 5.14 -1.74 -1.55
C VAL A 39 5.78 -2.87 -2.35
N ARG A 40 5.16 -4.05 -2.35
CA ARG A 40 5.56 -5.20 -3.16
C ARG A 40 4.69 -5.30 -4.39
N LEU A 41 5.31 -5.09 -5.54
CA LEU A 41 4.68 -5.27 -6.84
C LEU A 41 5.13 -6.62 -7.39
N LEU A 42 4.18 -7.42 -7.90
CA LEU A 42 4.45 -8.69 -8.56
C LEU A 42 3.93 -8.60 -9.99
N PHE A 43 4.82 -8.84 -10.94
CA PHE A 43 4.48 -8.94 -12.35
C PHE A 43 4.64 -10.38 -12.79
N ALA A 44 3.61 -10.96 -13.40
CA ALA A 44 3.68 -12.25 -14.06
C ALA A 44 3.48 -12.06 -15.56
N GLY A 45 3.95 -13.03 -16.33
CA GLY A 45 3.86 -13.00 -17.78
C GLY A 45 2.47 -13.33 -18.30
N ASP A 46 2.45 -13.92 -19.51
CA ASP A 46 1.24 -14.16 -20.28
C ASP A 46 0.35 -15.23 -19.65
N VAL A 47 -0.89 -14.88 -19.49
CA VAL A 47 -1.98 -15.79 -19.17
C VAL A 47 -2.71 -16.12 -20.45
N MET A 48 -2.34 -17.24 -21.04
CA MET A 48 -2.97 -17.79 -22.25
C MET A 48 -3.38 -19.24 -22.00
N GLN A 49 -4.26 -19.76 -22.82
CA GLN A 49 -4.72 -21.13 -22.66
C GLN A 49 -4.78 -21.87 -23.98
N HIS A 50 -4.01 -22.92 -24.09
CA HIS A 50 -4.16 -23.90 -25.14
C HIS A 50 -5.37 -24.81 -24.90
N PHE A 51 -5.87 -25.42 -25.96
CA PHE A 51 -7.07 -26.26 -25.90
C PHE A 51 -7.04 -27.36 -24.81
N PRO A 52 -5.92 -28.07 -24.57
CA PRO A 52 -5.85 -29.05 -23.49
C PRO A 52 -6.13 -28.45 -22.10
N GLN A 53 -5.71 -27.20 -21.83
CA GLN A 53 -5.96 -26.53 -20.56
C GLN A 53 -7.44 -26.17 -20.40
N VAL A 54 -8.08 -25.72 -21.49
CA VAL A 54 -9.54 -25.46 -21.51
C VAL A 54 -10.30 -26.77 -21.25
N THR A 55 -9.87 -27.87 -21.85
CA THR A 55 -10.49 -29.18 -21.66
C THR A 55 -10.30 -29.67 -20.22
N ALA A 56 -9.11 -29.53 -19.66
CA ALA A 56 -8.81 -29.95 -18.30
C ALA A 56 -9.57 -29.16 -17.22
N ALA A 57 -9.96 -27.91 -17.54
CA ALA A 57 -10.73 -27.08 -16.64
C ALA A 57 -12.25 -27.34 -16.68
N ARG A 58 -12.73 -28.21 -17.56
CA ARG A 58 -14.18 -28.54 -17.60
C ARG A 58 -14.64 -29.17 -16.29
N CYS A 59 -15.73 -28.64 -15.76
CA CYS A 59 -16.35 -29.14 -14.54
C CYS A 59 -17.88 -29.04 -14.64
N GLY A 60 -18.56 -30.18 -14.76
CA GLY A 60 -19.98 -30.21 -15.07
C GLY A 60 -20.28 -29.46 -16.37
N ASP A 61 -21.24 -28.56 -16.33
CA ASP A 61 -21.61 -27.71 -17.47
C ASP A 61 -20.76 -26.44 -17.63
N GLY A 62 -19.73 -26.27 -16.77
CA GLY A 62 -18.89 -25.08 -16.73
C GLY A 62 -17.39 -25.36 -16.73
N PHE A 63 -16.66 -24.43 -16.12
CA PHE A 63 -15.21 -24.50 -16.03
C PHE A 63 -14.73 -24.10 -14.63
N ASP A 64 -13.72 -24.80 -14.14
CA ASP A 64 -13.02 -24.48 -12.89
C ASP A 64 -11.50 -24.37 -13.14
N TYR A 65 -10.98 -23.16 -13.10
CA TYR A 65 -9.56 -22.87 -13.29
C TYR A 65 -8.79 -22.66 -11.98
N ARG A 66 -9.45 -22.80 -10.81
CA ARG A 66 -8.82 -22.53 -9.50
C ARG A 66 -7.58 -23.40 -9.27
N GLY A 67 -7.60 -24.64 -9.75
CA GLY A 67 -6.48 -25.56 -9.67
C GLY A 67 -5.23 -25.11 -10.42
N VAL A 68 -5.40 -24.39 -11.54
CA VAL A 68 -4.30 -23.88 -12.38
C VAL A 68 -3.40 -22.92 -11.59
N PHE A 69 -3.99 -22.10 -10.72
CA PHE A 69 -3.29 -21.07 -9.95
C PHE A 69 -2.97 -21.49 -8.51
N ALA A 70 -3.24 -22.74 -8.12
CA ALA A 70 -3.12 -23.20 -6.72
C ALA A 70 -1.74 -22.93 -6.11
N TYR A 71 -0.67 -23.15 -6.86
CA TYR A 71 0.70 -22.92 -6.39
C TYR A 71 1.13 -21.45 -6.37
N LEU A 72 0.42 -20.57 -7.09
CA LEU A 72 0.72 -19.15 -7.20
C LEU A 72 -0.03 -18.32 -6.15
N ARG A 73 -1.20 -18.79 -5.70
CA ARG A 73 -2.07 -18.06 -4.77
C ARG A 73 -1.32 -17.45 -3.59
N ARG A 74 -0.51 -18.24 -2.91
CA ARG A 74 0.24 -17.77 -1.73
C ARG A 74 1.19 -16.61 -2.06
N ARG A 75 1.80 -16.64 -3.25
CA ARG A 75 2.72 -15.58 -3.70
C ARG A 75 1.96 -14.33 -4.11
N PHE A 76 0.84 -14.50 -4.82
CA PHE A 76 0.00 -13.41 -5.26
C PHE A 76 -0.59 -12.66 -4.07
N HIS A 77 -1.21 -13.36 -3.13
CA HIS A 77 -1.74 -12.75 -1.91
C HIS A 77 -0.68 -12.16 -0.95
N ALA A 78 0.59 -12.46 -1.13
CA ALA A 78 1.68 -11.85 -0.36
C ALA A 78 2.21 -10.54 -0.98
N ALA A 79 1.80 -10.20 -2.19
CA ALA A 79 2.10 -8.93 -2.85
C ALA A 79 1.01 -7.89 -2.56
N ASP A 80 1.36 -6.61 -2.66
CA ASP A 80 0.42 -5.50 -2.49
C ASP A 80 -0.30 -5.18 -3.80
N LEU A 81 0.30 -5.56 -4.94
CA LEU A 81 -0.29 -5.45 -6.27
C LEU A 81 0.27 -6.54 -7.18
N VAL A 82 -0.61 -7.26 -7.85
CA VAL A 82 -0.28 -8.31 -8.84
C VAL A 82 -0.81 -7.92 -10.20
N VAL A 83 0.10 -7.88 -11.17
CA VAL A 83 -0.19 -7.53 -12.57
C VAL A 83 0.17 -8.70 -13.46
N VAL A 84 -0.73 -9.08 -14.37
CA VAL A 84 -0.51 -10.12 -15.39
C VAL A 84 -0.82 -9.59 -16.78
N ASN A 85 -0.25 -10.18 -17.82
CA ASN A 85 -0.68 -9.97 -19.20
C ASN A 85 -1.74 -11.01 -19.57
N LEU A 86 -2.96 -10.59 -19.90
CA LEU A 86 -4.02 -11.49 -20.36
C LEU A 86 -3.97 -11.63 -21.87
N GLU A 87 -3.28 -12.68 -22.33
CA GLU A 87 -3.04 -12.99 -23.75
C GLU A 87 -4.12 -13.89 -24.32
N THR A 88 -5.37 -13.64 -23.99
CA THR A 88 -6.51 -14.40 -24.53
C THR A 88 -7.78 -13.57 -24.52
N THR A 89 -8.60 -13.74 -25.54
CA THR A 89 -9.95 -13.19 -25.56
C THR A 89 -10.85 -14.03 -24.64
N LEU A 90 -11.59 -13.38 -23.74
CA LEU A 90 -12.60 -14.05 -22.93
C LEU A 90 -13.95 -14.11 -23.65
N THR A 91 -14.59 -15.26 -23.63
CA THR A 91 -15.87 -15.45 -24.30
C THR A 91 -16.88 -16.20 -23.44
N ARG A 92 -18.16 -15.89 -23.65
CA ARG A 92 -19.31 -16.61 -23.08
C ARG A 92 -19.90 -17.63 -24.04
N THR A 93 -19.38 -17.70 -25.28
CA THR A 93 -19.81 -18.69 -26.26
C THR A 93 -18.95 -19.94 -26.16
N ASP A 94 -19.47 -21.09 -26.61
CA ASP A 94 -18.78 -22.38 -26.55
C ASP A 94 -17.65 -22.55 -27.58
N ARG A 95 -17.28 -21.47 -28.25
CA ARG A 95 -16.21 -21.48 -29.25
C ARG A 95 -14.89 -21.09 -28.62
N TYR A 96 -14.23 -22.05 -27.99
CA TYR A 96 -12.90 -21.87 -27.42
C TYR A 96 -11.85 -22.28 -28.42
N THR A 97 -10.70 -21.56 -28.45
CA THR A 97 -9.60 -21.81 -29.38
C THR A 97 -8.26 -21.63 -28.66
N GLY A 98 -7.25 -22.36 -29.16
CA GLY A 98 -5.85 -22.18 -28.78
C GLY A 98 -5.10 -21.30 -29.79
N TYR A 99 -3.80 -21.55 -29.92
CA TYR A 99 -2.94 -20.84 -30.87
C TYR A 99 -3.49 -20.95 -32.34
N PRO A 100 -3.39 -19.88 -33.14
CA PRO A 100 -2.82 -18.56 -32.82
C PRO A 100 -3.83 -17.57 -32.22
N CYS A 101 -5.10 -17.88 -32.16
CA CYS A 101 -6.16 -16.96 -31.72
C CYS A 101 -6.79 -17.47 -30.45
N PHE A 102 -6.13 -17.23 -29.34
CA PHE A 102 -6.59 -17.70 -28.03
C PHE A 102 -7.96 -17.14 -27.65
N ARG A 103 -8.86 -18.04 -27.27
CA ARG A 103 -10.20 -17.70 -26.79
C ARG A 103 -10.58 -18.63 -25.65
N SER A 104 -10.75 -18.06 -24.48
CA SER A 104 -10.94 -18.78 -23.21
C SER A 104 -12.29 -18.50 -22.59
N PRO A 105 -12.83 -19.42 -21.77
CA PRO A 105 -14.02 -19.18 -20.96
C PRO A 105 -13.83 -18.01 -19.99
N VAL A 106 -14.90 -17.23 -19.76
CA VAL A 106 -14.88 -16.12 -18.77
C VAL A 106 -14.54 -16.58 -17.34
N ALA A 107 -14.77 -17.85 -17.02
CA ALA A 107 -14.39 -18.44 -15.72
C ALA A 107 -12.87 -18.32 -15.42
N LEU A 108 -12.03 -18.12 -16.44
CA LEU A 108 -10.62 -17.82 -16.27
C LEU A 108 -10.41 -16.51 -15.49
N ALA A 109 -11.19 -15.47 -15.79
CA ALA A 109 -11.09 -14.19 -15.08
C ALA A 109 -11.47 -14.32 -13.61
N ASP A 110 -12.49 -15.11 -13.29
CA ASP A 110 -12.87 -15.38 -11.90
C ASP A 110 -11.74 -16.10 -11.15
N ALA A 111 -11.12 -17.07 -11.79
CA ALA A 111 -10.00 -17.82 -11.18
C ALA A 111 -8.74 -16.93 -10.98
N LEU A 112 -8.46 -15.99 -11.89
CA LEU A 112 -7.38 -15.01 -11.73
C LEU A 112 -7.65 -14.10 -10.52
N ARG A 113 -8.85 -13.56 -10.41
CA ARG A 113 -9.26 -12.76 -9.26
C ARG A 113 -9.12 -13.54 -7.95
N ASP A 114 -9.61 -14.78 -7.92
CA ASP A 114 -9.55 -15.66 -6.74
C ASP A 114 -8.10 -16.05 -6.40
N ALA A 115 -7.21 -16.05 -7.38
CA ALA A 115 -5.79 -16.29 -7.17
C ALA A 115 -5.06 -15.08 -6.57
N GLY A 116 -5.66 -13.88 -6.60
CA GLY A 116 -5.08 -12.65 -6.07
C GLY A 116 -4.45 -11.76 -7.16
N VAL A 117 -4.93 -11.86 -8.41
CA VAL A 117 -4.55 -10.92 -9.48
C VAL A 117 -5.40 -9.67 -9.35
N ASP A 118 -4.75 -8.50 -9.32
CA ASP A 118 -5.41 -7.18 -9.19
C ASP A 118 -5.62 -6.52 -10.54
N VAL A 119 -4.64 -6.66 -11.45
CA VAL A 119 -4.66 -6.04 -12.76
C VAL A 119 -4.34 -7.06 -13.84
N ALA A 120 -5.20 -7.16 -14.84
CA ALA A 120 -4.93 -7.88 -16.07
C ALA A 120 -4.79 -6.87 -17.23
N VAL A 121 -3.56 -6.75 -17.76
CA VAL A 121 -3.31 -5.96 -18.96
C VAL A 121 -3.75 -6.79 -20.15
N LEU A 122 -4.37 -6.17 -21.12
CA LEU A 122 -4.85 -6.84 -22.34
C LEU A 122 -3.83 -6.63 -23.46
N ALA A 123 -3.36 -7.73 -24.05
CA ALA A 123 -2.48 -7.71 -25.20
C ALA A 123 -3.26 -7.59 -26.51
#